data_a756b9fee3662948cf3b1ea0a964e8d6
#
_entry.id   a756b9fee3662948cf3b1ea0a964e8d6
#
_cell.length_a   1.000
_cell.length_b   1.000
_cell.length_c   1.000
_cell.angle_alpha   90.00
_cell.angle_beta   90.00
_cell.angle_gamma   90.00
#
_symmetry.space_group_name_H-M   'P 1'
#
loop_
_entity.id
_entity.type
_entity.pdbx_description
1 polymer ?
#
loop_
_entity_poly.entity_id
_entity_poly.type
_entity_poly.pdbx_seq_one_letter_code
_entity_poly.pdbx_strand_id
1 'polypeptide(L)'
;YEGRNSYTISEAEIRNYFPELMTDYVGTCYGMYFAEVADFYCRENNDEKEMMKLVYQSLRALCAPALPNELVRSIFELKAIVVNGEYPGVPEERKLEESTRYALNYIAESSVEKLYTFTVSDKVLAELSQIASEYRKRFMDRSFKSLEILKTLC
;
A
#
# COMPACT_ATOMS: atom_id res chain seq x y z
N TYR A 1 -10.90 -26.71 -0.92
CA TYR A 1 -12.10 -27.43 -1.44
C TYR A 1 -12.85 -26.52 -2.39
N GLU A 2 -13.07 -26.96 -3.60
CA GLU A 2 -13.81 -26.26 -4.65
C GLU A 2 -15.26 -26.75 -4.68
N GLY A 3 -16.20 -25.85 -4.41
CA GLY A 3 -17.63 -26.08 -4.59
C GLY A 3 -18.09 -25.66 -5.99
N ARG A 4 -19.38 -25.89 -6.33
CA ARG A 4 -19.93 -25.51 -7.64
C ARG A 4 -19.83 -24.01 -7.96
N ASN A 5 -19.91 -23.13 -6.96
CA ASN A 5 -19.91 -21.66 -7.12
C ASN A 5 -19.04 -20.93 -6.09
N SER A 6 -18.23 -21.63 -5.29
CA SER A 6 -17.41 -21.03 -4.25
C SER A 6 -16.28 -21.94 -3.80
N TYR A 7 -15.22 -21.33 -3.28
CA TYR A 7 -14.13 -22.02 -2.60
C TYR A 7 -14.35 -21.99 -1.10
N THR A 8 -13.97 -23.06 -0.42
CA THR A 8 -14.00 -23.13 1.04
C THR A 8 -12.60 -23.40 1.57
N ILE A 9 -12.12 -22.54 2.47
CA ILE A 9 -10.86 -22.77 3.16
C ILE A 9 -11.07 -23.91 4.16
N SER A 10 -10.38 -25.03 3.95
CA SER A 10 -10.45 -26.21 4.82
C SER A 10 -9.42 -26.14 5.95
N GLU A 11 -8.26 -25.54 5.70
CA GLU A 11 -7.17 -25.41 6.66
C GLU A 11 -6.35 -24.16 6.37
N ALA A 12 -5.86 -23.49 7.41
CA ALA A 12 -4.97 -22.36 7.31
C ALA A 12 -3.94 -22.38 8.45
N GLU A 13 -2.67 -22.16 8.11
CA GLU A 13 -1.58 -21.99 9.07
C GLU A 13 -1.21 -20.49 9.12
N ILE A 14 -1.22 -19.91 10.32
CA ILE A 14 -0.81 -18.52 10.53
C ILE A 14 0.67 -18.49 10.88
N ARG A 15 1.49 -17.89 10.01
CA ARG A 15 2.94 -17.75 10.20
C ARG A 15 3.35 -16.45 10.89
N ASN A 16 2.58 -15.39 10.72
CA ASN A 16 2.82 -14.10 11.37
C ASN A 16 1.48 -13.49 11.81
N TYR A 17 1.38 -13.18 13.09
CA TYR A 17 0.17 -12.58 13.71
C TYR A 17 0.21 -11.06 13.73
N PHE A 18 1.34 -10.42 13.39
CA PHE A 18 1.53 -8.97 13.52
C PHE A 18 1.07 -8.45 14.89
N PRO A 19 1.64 -8.93 16.01
CA PRO A 19 1.14 -8.62 17.34
C PRO A 19 1.17 -7.12 17.65
N GLU A 20 2.09 -6.37 17.04
CA GLU A 20 2.20 -4.92 17.17
C GLU A 20 0.93 -4.22 16.66
N LEU A 21 0.35 -4.69 15.57
CA LEU A 21 -0.89 -4.13 15.01
C LEU A 21 -2.12 -4.44 15.86
N MET A 22 -2.11 -5.52 16.63
CA MET A 22 -3.25 -5.88 17.51
C MET A 22 -3.51 -4.84 18.60
N THR A 23 -2.47 -4.07 18.98
CA THR A 23 -2.56 -3.00 19.99
C THR A 23 -2.51 -1.60 19.39
N ASP A 24 -2.29 -1.49 18.09
CA ASP A 24 -2.28 -0.23 17.33
C ASP A 24 -3.53 -0.13 16.45
N TYR A 25 -4.53 0.58 16.96
CA TYR A 25 -5.81 0.77 16.24
C TYR A 25 -5.62 1.49 14.89
N VAL A 26 -4.78 2.53 14.84
CA VAL A 26 -4.52 3.28 13.61
C VAL A 26 -3.77 2.43 12.60
N GLY A 27 -2.71 1.74 13.03
CA GLY A 27 -1.97 0.78 12.19
C GLY A 27 -2.86 -0.34 11.66
N THR A 28 -3.77 -0.87 12.49
CA THR A 28 -4.77 -1.86 12.06
C THR A 28 -5.68 -1.31 10.95
N CYS A 29 -6.16 -0.07 11.07
CA CYS A 29 -6.98 0.57 10.03
C CYS A 29 -6.21 0.71 8.70
N TYR A 30 -4.91 1.06 8.74
CA TYR A 30 -4.07 1.04 7.54
C TYR A 30 -3.92 -0.37 6.95
N GLY A 31 -3.71 -1.37 7.78
CA GLY A 31 -3.64 -2.77 7.32
C GLY A 31 -4.93 -3.24 6.65
N MET A 32 -6.10 -2.90 7.22
CA MET A 32 -7.40 -3.18 6.60
C MET A 32 -7.57 -2.44 5.27
N TYR A 33 -7.11 -1.20 5.19
CA TYR A 33 -7.11 -0.43 3.95
C TYR A 33 -6.26 -1.10 2.87
N PHE A 34 -5.09 -1.62 3.20
CA PHE A 34 -4.24 -2.35 2.24
C PHE A 34 -4.93 -3.62 1.73
N ALA A 35 -5.65 -4.32 2.60
CA ALA A 35 -6.44 -5.47 2.19
C ALA A 35 -7.61 -5.09 1.25
N GLU A 36 -8.29 -3.96 1.49
CA GLU A 36 -9.34 -3.45 0.60
C GLU A 36 -8.79 -3.07 -0.79
N VAL A 37 -7.58 -2.50 -0.86
CA VAL A 37 -6.91 -2.18 -2.15
C VAL A 37 -6.51 -3.46 -2.87
N ALA A 38 -6.00 -4.46 -2.15
CA ALA A 38 -5.72 -5.78 -2.74
C ALA A 38 -7.00 -6.44 -3.30
N ASP A 39 -8.11 -6.40 -2.56
CA ASP A 39 -9.40 -6.88 -3.03
C ASP A 39 -9.89 -6.14 -4.30
N PHE A 40 -9.58 -4.84 -4.40
CA PHE A 40 -9.90 -4.06 -5.59
C PHE A 40 -9.14 -4.53 -6.84
N TYR A 41 -7.85 -4.86 -6.71
CA TYR A 41 -6.97 -5.21 -7.82
C TYR A 41 -6.92 -6.70 -8.13
N CYS A 42 -6.91 -7.55 -7.12
CA CYS A 42 -6.76 -9.00 -7.31
C CYS A 42 -7.96 -9.62 -8.01
N ARG A 43 -7.70 -10.56 -8.90
CA ARG A 43 -8.71 -11.29 -9.66
C ARG A 43 -8.54 -12.79 -9.46
N GLU A 44 -9.67 -13.48 -9.40
CA GLU A 44 -9.70 -14.95 -9.34
C GLU A 44 -8.94 -15.57 -10.53
N ASN A 45 -8.17 -16.61 -10.26
CA ASN A 45 -7.34 -17.33 -11.23
C ASN A 45 -6.15 -16.54 -11.85
N ASN A 46 -5.81 -15.36 -11.32
CA ASN A 46 -4.61 -14.63 -11.68
C ASN A 46 -3.45 -14.94 -10.72
N ASP A 47 -2.21 -14.75 -11.21
CA ASP A 47 -1.03 -14.76 -10.33
C ASP A 47 -0.89 -13.40 -9.64
N GLU A 48 -1.37 -13.30 -8.42
CA GLU A 48 -1.37 -12.07 -7.62
C GLU A 48 -0.25 -12.04 -6.57
N LYS A 49 0.82 -12.80 -6.80
CA LYS A 49 1.95 -12.90 -5.85
C LYS A 49 2.57 -11.56 -5.49
N GLU A 50 2.77 -10.67 -6.46
CA GLU A 50 3.40 -9.37 -6.20
C GLU A 50 2.51 -8.47 -5.35
N MET A 51 1.19 -8.48 -5.56
CA MET A 51 0.26 -7.76 -4.70
C MET A 51 0.24 -8.35 -3.29
N MET A 52 0.24 -9.67 -3.15
CA MET A 52 0.26 -10.33 -1.84
C MET A 52 1.56 -10.05 -1.08
N LYS A 53 2.71 -10.07 -1.76
CA LYS A 53 3.99 -9.65 -1.18
C LYS A 53 3.97 -8.17 -0.75
N LEU A 54 3.38 -7.30 -1.56
CA LEU A 54 3.25 -5.89 -1.24
C LEU A 54 2.42 -5.68 0.03
N VAL A 55 1.26 -6.33 0.16
CA VAL A 55 0.45 -6.29 1.38
C VAL A 55 1.26 -6.76 2.58
N TYR A 56 1.93 -7.90 2.47
CA TYR A 56 2.72 -8.46 3.56
C TYR A 56 3.87 -7.52 4.01
N GLN A 57 4.65 -6.99 3.07
CA GLN A 57 5.75 -6.06 3.39
C GLN A 57 5.22 -4.74 3.97
N SER A 58 4.06 -4.28 3.52
CA SER A 58 3.43 -3.08 4.04
C SER A 58 2.93 -3.26 5.48
N LEU A 59 2.36 -4.42 5.81
CA LEU A 59 2.00 -4.76 7.19
C LEU A 59 3.23 -4.81 8.11
N ARG A 60 4.35 -5.38 7.64
CA ARG A 60 5.61 -5.33 8.36
C ARG A 60 6.12 -3.91 8.57
N ALA A 61 5.98 -3.06 7.55
CA ALA A 61 6.40 -1.67 7.61
C ALA A 61 5.58 -0.85 8.62
N LEU A 62 4.27 -1.12 8.75
CA LEU A 62 3.43 -0.52 9.79
C LEU A 62 3.90 -0.86 11.22
N CYS A 63 4.53 -2.02 11.41
CA CYS A 63 5.11 -2.42 12.69
C CYS A 63 6.48 -1.77 12.97
N ALA A 64 7.07 -1.04 12.02
CA ALA A 64 8.40 -0.44 12.15
C ALA A 64 8.30 0.98 12.73
N PRO A 65 8.77 1.25 13.96
CA PRO A 65 8.61 2.56 14.62
C PRO A 65 9.26 3.73 13.86
N ALA A 66 10.26 3.45 13.03
CA ALA A 66 10.97 4.47 12.25
C ALA A 66 10.22 4.95 11.00
N LEU A 67 9.13 4.27 10.61
CA LEU A 67 8.37 4.58 9.41
C LEU A 67 7.02 5.19 9.78
N PRO A 68 6.77 6.47 9.44
CA PRO A 68 5.45 7.06 9.61
C PRO A 68 4.40 6.28 8.79
N ASN A 69 3.23 6.01 9.37
CA ASN A 69 2.14 5.29 8.69
C ASN A 69 1.73 5.96 7.37
N GLU A 70 1.79 7.28 7.29
CA GLU A 70 1.51 8.02 6.06
C GLU A 70 2.52 7.75 4.96
N LEU A 71 3.81 7.58 5.30
CA LEU A 71 4.83 7.16 4.34
C LEU A 71 4.56 5.74 3.84
N VAL A 72 4.26 4.82 4.76
CA VAL A 72 3.92 3.43 4.40
C VAL A 72 2.73 3.39 3.46
N ARG A 73 1.66 4.15 3.76
CA ARG A 73 0.48 4.28 2.89
C ARG A 73 0.85 4.80 1.50
N SER A 74 1.59 5.90 1.43
CA SER A 74 1.96 6.54 0.16
C SER A 74 2.78 5.60 -0.72
N ILE A 75 3.75 4.89 -0.15
CA ILE A 75 4.54 3.88 -0.85
C ILE A 75 3.65 2.74 -1.33
N PHE A 76 2.75 2.24 -0.47
CA PHE A 76 1.82 1.16 -0.82
C PHE A 76 0.91 1.53 -2.00
N GLU A 77 0.25 2.70 -1.93
CA GLU A 77 -0.65 3.18 -2.99
C GLU A 77 0.07 3.29 -4.34
N LEU A 78 1.24 3.94 -4.36
CA LEU A 78 2.05 4.09 -5.57
C LEU A 78 2.51 2.74 -6.11
N LYS A 79 3.00 1.84 -5.25
CA LYS A 79 3.47 0.52 -5.69
C LYS A 79 2.34 -0.38 -6.14
N ALA A 80 1.16 -0.32 -5.55
CA ALA A 80 -0.01 -1.05 -6.01
C ALA A 80 -0.38 -0.67 -7.46
N ILE A 81 -0.32 0.61 -7.79
CA ILE A 81 -0.54 1.13 -9.15
C ILE A 81 0.56 0.63 -10.10
N VAL A 82 1.83 0.61 -9.67
CA VAL A 82 2.95 0.06 -10.46
C VAL A 82 2.76 -1.43 -10.74
N VAL A 83 2.43 -2.23 -9.71
CA VAL A 83 2.23 -3.69 -9.83
C VAL A 83 1.12 -4.02 -10.84
N ASN A 84 0.10 -3.17 -10.91
CA ASN A 84 -1.00 -3.34 -11.86
C ASN A 84 -0.76 -2.69 -13.24
N GLY A 85 0.43 -2.14 -13.48
CA GLY A 85 0.82 -1.59 -14.78
C GLY A 85 0.18 -0.27 -15.15
N GLU A 86 -0.37 0.46 -14.17
CA GLU A 86 -1.11 1.72 -14.40
C GLU A 86 -0.31 2.97 -14.02
N TYR A 87 0.93 2.81 -13.52
CA TYR A 87 1.74 3.93 -13.04
C TYR A 87 2.12 4.89 -14.18
N PRO A 88 1.70 6.18 -14.09
CA PRO A 88 1.91 7.12 -15.20
C PRO A 88 3.30 7.78 -15.22
N GLY A 89 4.17 7.44 -14.27
CA GLY A 89 5.48 8.07 -14.10
C GLY A 89 5.47 9.24 -13.12
N VAL A 90 6.62 9.91 -13.03
CA VAL A 90 6.79 11.12 -12.21
C VAL A 90 6.09 12.29 -12.89
N PRO A 91 5.29 13.12 -12.17
CA PRO A 91 4.63 14.28 -12.76
C PRO A 91 5.66 15.30 -13.29
N GLU A 92 5.72 15.49 -14.60
CA GLU A 92 6.70 16.39 -15.24
C GLU A 92 6.35 17.87 -15.06
N GLU A 93 5.04 18.19 -15.10
CA GLU A 93 4.55 19.58 -15.03
C GLU A 93 4.62 20.16 -13.61
N ARG A 94 4.90 19.35 -12.60
CA ARG A 94 4.92 19.78 -11.20
C ARG A 94 6.36 20.07 -10.74
N LYS A 95 6.53 21.22 -10.09
CA LYS A 95 7.79 21.53 -9.41
C LYS A 95 7.87 20.73 -8.11
N LEU A 96 8.62 19.62 -8.14
CA LEU A 96 8.87 18.74 -7.02
C LEU A 96 10.32 18.86 -6.55
N GLU A 97 10.54 18.55 -5.26
CA GLU A 97 11.91 18.35 -4.75
C GLU A 97 12.59 17.21 -5.53
N GLU A 98 13.89 17.33 -5.72
CA GLU A 98 14.70 16.30 -6.39
C GLU A 98 14.60 14.96 -5.62
N SER A 99 14.61 15.03 -4.29
CA SER A 99 14.43 13.85 -3.43
C SER A 99 13.06 13.18 -3.60
N THR A 100 12.01 13.95 -3.90
CA THR A 100 10.67 13.39 -4.20
C THR A 100 10.69 12.66 -5.54
N ARG A 101 11.31 13.23 -6.55
CA ARG A 101 11.49 12.58 -7.87
C ARG A 101 12.27 11.27 -7.74
N TYR A 102 13.36 11.31 -6.96
CA TYR A 102 14.16 10.12 -6.68
C TYR A 102 13.33 9.04 -5.97
N ALA A 103 12.57 9.42 -4.93
CA ALA A 103 11.71 8.49 -4.17
C ALA A 103 10.64 7.85 -5.06
N LEU A 104 9.99 8.63 -5.94
CA LEU A 104 8.99 8.12 -6.89
C LEU A 104 9.59 7.08 -7.85
N ASN A 105 10.76 7.37 -8.42
CA ASN A 105 11.47 6.43 -9.27
C ASN A 105 11.90 5.18 -8.50
N TYR A 106 12.45 5.36 -7.28
CA TYR A 106 12.83 4.25 -6.42
C TYR A 106 11.65 3.33 -6.11
N ILE A 107 10.48 3.88 -5.76
CA ILE A 107 9.26 3.10 -5.49
C ILE A 107 8.82 2.34 -6.76
N ALA A 108 8.86 2.98 -7.91
CA ALA A 108 8.46 2.35 -9.17
C ALA A 108 9.38 1.18 -9.55
N GLU A 109 10.69 1.36 -9.47
CA GLU A 109 11.71 0.43 -10.00
C GLU A 109 12.12 -0.66 -9.00
N SER A 110 12.04 -0.40 -7.68
CA SER A 110 12.48 -1.34 -6.65
C SER A 110 11.57 -2.57 -6.56
N SER A 111 12.17 -3.71 -6.22
CA SER A 111 11.38 -4.87 -5.80
C SER A 111 10.61 -4.58 -4.51
N VAL A 112 9.51 -5.30 -4.31
CA VAL A 112 8.63 -5.12 -3.14
C VAL A 112 9.38 -5.28 -1.82
N GLU A 113 10.37 -6.14 -1.78
CA GLU A 113 11.18 -6.42 -0.58
C GLU A 113 12.08 -5.24 -0.16
N LYS A 114 12.36 -4.31 -1.07
CA LYS A 114 13.25 -3.16 -0.82
C LYS A 114 12.51 -1.84 -0.59
N LEU A 115 11.19 -1.81 -0.69
CA LEU A 115 10.40 -0.58 -0.67
C LEU A 115 10.53 0.23 0.62
N TYR A 116 10.59 -0.42 1.76
CA TYR A 116 10.49 0.20 3.09
C TYR A 116 11.85 0.36 3.76
N THR A 117 12.88 0.72 2.99
CA THR A 117 14.27 0.82 3.45
C THR A 117 14.77 2.26 3.61
N PHE A 118 13.90 3.25 3.41
CA PHE A 118 14.27 4.66 3.47
C PHE A 118 13.25 5.49 4.26
N THR A 119 13.70 6.63 4.74
CA THR A 119 12.87 7.68 5.33
C THR A 119 13.01 8.95 4.50
N VAL A 120 12.09 9.89 4.67
CA VAL A 120 12.05 11.14 3.92
C VAL A 120 11.82 12.32 4.86
N SER A 121 12.14 13.54 4.39
CA SER A 121 11.77 14.76 5.10
C SER A 121 10.25 15.00 5.05
N ASP A 122 9.73 15.82 5.96
CA ASP A 122 8.31 16.17 6.00
C ASP A 122 7.81 16.76 4.69
N LYS A 123 8.64 17.56 4.02
CA LYS A 123 8.31 18.15 2.72
C LYS A 123 8.15 17.07 1.64
N VAL A 124 9.09 16.15 1.57
CA VAL A 124 9.03 15.02 0.61
C VAL A 124 7.84 14.12 0.92
N LEU A 125 7.56 13.85 2.21
CA LEU A 125 6.39 13.07 2.62
C LEU A 125 5.09 13.73 2.17
N ALA A 126 4.95 15.04 2.35
CA ALA A 126 3.76 15.79 1.91
C ALA A 126 3.57 15.70 0.39
N GLU A 127 4.64 15.86 -0.40
CA GLU A 127 4.58 15.74 -1.85
C GLU A 127 4.23 14.30 -2.29
N LEU A 128 4.85 13.28 -1.69
CA LEU A 128 4.54 11.86 -1.97
C LEU A 128 3.08 11.52 -1.63
N SER A 129 2.61 11.94 -0.46
CA SER A 129 1.25 11.71 0.01
C SER A 129 0.21 12.36 -0.91
N GLN A 130 0.50 13.56 -1.38
CA GLN A 130 -0.38 14.25 -2.33
C GLN A 130 -0.44 13.52 -3.67
N ILE A 131 0.72 13.15 -4.24
CA ILE A 131 0.80 12.42 -5.52
C ILE A 131 0.12 11.06 -5.40
N ALA A 132 0.40 10.31 -4.33
CA ALA A 132 -0.23 9.02 -4.08
C ALA A 132 -1.76 9.14 -4.01
N SER A 133 -2.27 10.14 -3.29
CA SER A 133 -3.71 10.39 -3.18
C SER A 133 -4.36 10.77 -4.52
N GLU A 134 -3.67 11.57 -5.35
CA GLU A 134 -4.15 11.94 -6.68
C GLU A 134 -4.19 10.72 -7.61
N TYR A 135 -3.12 9.92 -7.64
CA TYR A 135 -3.06 8.70 -8.45
C TYR A 135 -4.07 7.66 -7.98
N ARG A 136 -4.22 7.46 -6.67
CA ARG A 136 -5.27 6.61 -6.13
C ARG A 136 -6.67 7.02 -6.61
N LYS A 137 -7.02 8.29 -6.52
CA LYS A 137 -8.31 8.80 -7.00
C LYS A 137 -8.50 8.60 -8.50
N ARG A 138 -7.42 8.66 -9.27
CA ARG A 138 -7.46 8.49 -10.73
C ARG A 138 -7.61 7.03 -11.16
N PHE A 139 -6.91 6.10 -10.49
CA PHE A 139 -6.80 4.71 -10.92
C PHE A 139 -7.67 3.74 -10.10
N MET A 140 -7.99 4.09 -8.85
CA MET A 140 -8.83 3.26 -7.99
C MET A 140 -10.21 3.90 -7.86
N ASP A 141 -11.11 3.59 -8.80
CA ASP A 141 -12.49 4.10 -8.82
C ASP A 141 -13.36 3.32 -7.80
N ARG A 142 -12.99 3.45 -6.53
CA ARG A 142 -13.69 2.83 -5.40
C ARG A 142 -13.53 3.65 -4.13
N SER A 143 -14.57 3.72 -3.32
CA SER A 143 -14.49 4.20 -1.94
C SER A 143 -14.00 3.06 -1.02
N PHE A 144 -13.01 3.35 -0.18
CA PHE A 144 -12.43 2.41 0.78
C PHE A 144 -12.88 2.78 2.19
N LYS A 145 -13.61 1.87 2.85
CA LYS A 145 -14.19 2.11 4.19
C LYS A 145 -13.14 2.42 5.25
N SER A 146 -12.05 1.65 5.25
CA SER A 146 -10.96 1.86 6.21
C SER A 146 -10.26 3.20 6.01
N LEU A 147 -10.15 3.69 4.77
CA LEU A 147 -9.59 5.01 4.49
C LEU A 147 -10.51 6.14 5.00
N GLU A 148 -11.84 5.97 4.91
CA GLU A 148 -12.78 6.93 5.47
C GLU A 148 -12.70 6.99 7.01
N ILE A 149 -12.54 5.84 7.66
CA ILE A 149 -12.30 5.77 9.11
C ILE A 149 -11.00 6.51 9.48
N LEU A 150 -9.91 6.27 8.76
CA LEU A 150 -8.62 6.95 8.99
C LEU A 150 -8.74 8.47 8.93
N LYS A 151 -9.53 9.02 8.01
CA LYS A 151 -9.78 10.47 7.92
C LYS A 151 -10.49 11.06 9.16
N THR A 152 -11.20 10.24 9.92
CA THR A 152 -11.88 10.68 11.15
C THR A 152 -10.98 10.57 12.39
N LEU A 153 -9.89 9.82 12.30
CA LEU A 153 -8.93 9.60 13.39
C LEU A 153 -7.73 10.57 13.36
N CYS A 154 -7.47 11.12 12.21
CA CYS A 154 -6.42 12.12 11.96
C CYS A 154 -7.09 13.45 11.56
#